data_cb1246b63fa7a275d0d10e871c3b8484
#
_entry.id   cb1246b63fa7a275d0d10e871c3b8484
#
_cell.length_a   1.000
_cell.length_b   1.000
_cell.length_c   1.000
_cell.angle_alpha   90.00
_cell.angle_beta   90.00
_cell.angle_gamma   90.00
#
_symmetry.space_group_name_H-M   'P 1'
#
loop_
_entity.id
_entity.type
_entity.pdbx_description
1 polymer ?
#
loop_
_entity_poly.entity_id
_entity_poly.type
_entity_poly.pdbx_seq_one_letter_code
_entity_poly.pdbx_strand_id
1 'polypeptide(L)'
;MTLRLKNNNGFTLIELVVVIVILGILAVVAAPKFLNLQEDARDSALAGLAGSIDGAAGIVYGKAAIEGKESLDAEQTVSEDTVPGGIKTLYGYPRAIMEDLKKVIDGLDEDDGFIKKDIGIGATPSWIKLGFDGYDHKCVMYTEATKTSAATTSILTDNCSY
;
A
#
# COMPACT_ATOMS: atom_id res chain seq x y z
N MET A 1 37.01 -56.87 12.29
CA MET A 1 36.19 -55.66 12.12
C MET A 1 36.47 -55.10 10.75
N THR A 2 35.60 -55.41 9.75
CA THR A 2 35.80 -55.04 8.35
C THR A 2 35.09 -53.73 8.08
N LEU A 3 35.84 -52.65 7.86
CA LEU A 3 35.34 -51.36 7.44
C LEU A 3 34.81 -51.47 6.00
N ARG A 4 33.47 -51.39 5.82
CA ARG A 4 32.84 -51.19 4.50
C ARG A 4 33.12 -49.78 4.04
N LEU A 5 33.96 -49.62 3.04
CA LEU A 5 34.13 -48.38 2.30
C LEU A 5 32.86 -48.11 1.51
N LYS A 6 32.16 -47.03 1.85
CA LYS A 6 30.98 -46.56 1.12
C LYS A 6 31.46 -45.91 -0.18
N ASN A 7 31.13 -46.51 -1.32
CA ASN A 7 31.40 -45.95 -2.64
C ASN A 7 30.61 -44.62 -2.78
N ASN A 8 31.29 -43.50 -2.74
CA ASN A 8 30.71 -42.21 -3.09
C ASN A 8 30.90 -42.02 -4.60
N ASN A 9 29.80 -42.16 -5.35
CA ASN A 9 29.79 -41.79 -6.75
C ASN A 9 29.76 -40.24 -6.83
N GLY A 10 30.76 -39.63 -7.42
CA GLY A 10 30.82 -38.21 -7.70
C GLY A 10 30.07 -37.88 -9.00
N PHE A 11 29.60 -36.64 -9.11
CA PHE A 11 29.01 -36.10 -10.34
C PHE A 11 30.05 -36.04 -11.47
N THR A 12 29.60 -36.35 -12.68
CA THR A 12 30.42 -36.15 -13.88
C THR A 12 30.42 -34.66 -14.29
N LEU A 13 31.49 -34.21 -14.93
CA LEU A 13 31.57 -32.82 -15.44
C LEU A 13 30.45 -32.54 -16.44
N ILE A 14 30.08 -33.52 -17.26
CA ILE A 14 29.02 -33.35 -18.28
C ILE A 14 27.64 -33.20 -17.65
N GLU A 15 27.33 -33.92 -16.57
CA GLU A 15 26.07 -33.77 -15.83
C GLU A 15 25.95 -32.35 -15.27
N LEU A 16 27.02 -31.80 -14.72
CA LEU A 16 27.02 -30.44 -14.23
C LEU A 16 26.82 -29.41 -15.35
N VAL A 17 27.53 -29.55 -16.48
CA VAL A 17 27.43 -28.64 -17.62
C VAL A 17 26.02 -28.65 -18.22
N VAL A 18 25.43 -29.81 -18.40
CA VAL A 18 24.05 -29.93 -18.94
C VAL A 18 23.04 -29.25 -18.03
N VAL A 19 23.16 -29.43 -16.72
CA VAL A 19 22.25 -28.78 -15.75
C VAL A 19 22.36 -27.27 -15.81
N ILE A 20 23.58 -26.69 -15.80
CA ILE A 20 23.73 -25.23 -15.84
C ILE A 20 23.24 -24.63 -17.16
N VAL A 21 23.39 -25.32 -18.29
CA VAL A 21 22.86 -24.89 -19.59
C VAL A 21 21.33 -24.89 -19.57
N ILE A 22 20.69 -25.94 -19.07
CA ILE A 22 19.24 -26.02 -18.96
C ILE A 22 18.71 -24.92 -18.01
N LEU A 23 19.33 -24.74 -16.84
CA LEU A 23 18.96 -23.70 -15.90
C LEU A 23 19.13 -22.31 -16.52
N GLY A 24 20.19 -22.08 -17.29
CA GLY A 24 20.41 -20.81 -18.00
C GLY A 24 19.29 -20.48 -19.00
N ILE A 25 18.87 -21.45 -19.79
CA ILE A 25 17.77 -21.28 -20.76
C ILE A 25 16.45 -21.00 -20.01
N LEU A 26 16.16 -21.76 -18.97
CA LEU A 26 14.94 -21.57 -18.16
C LEU A 26 14.92 -20.19 -17.47
N ALA A 27 16.06 -19.74 -16.96
CA ALA A 27 16.16 -18.42 -16.30
C ALA A 27 15.83 -17.27 -17.25
N VAL A 28 16.34 -17.30 -18.49
CA VAL A 28 16.07 -16.25 -19.50
C VAL A 28 14.58 -16.14 -19.85
N VAL A 29 13.86 -17.28 -19.86
CA VAL A 29 12.42 -17.30 -20.19
C VAL A 29 11.55 -16.97 -18.97
N ALA A 30 11.97 -17.36 -17.78
CA ALA A 30 11.17 -17.21 -16.57
C ALA A 30 11.29 -15.78 -15.97
N ALA A 31 12.49 -15.18 -15.99
CA ALA A 31 12.72 -13.89 -15.34
C ALA A 31 11.76 -12.76 -15.79
N PRO A 32 11.51 -12.52 -17.10
CA PRO A 32 10.58 -11.48 -17.52
C PRO A 32 9.15 -11.70 -17.01
N LYS A 33 8.71 -12.96 -16.92
CA LYS A 33 7.36 -13.28 -16.43
C LYS A 33 7.21 -12.97 -14.93
N PHE A 34 8.25 -13.20 -14.13
CA PHE A 34 8.22 -12.88 -12.70
C PHE A 34 8.19 -11.38 -12.46
N LEU A 35 8.90 -10.59 -13.25
CA LEU A 35 8.88 -9.13 -13.14
C LEU A 35 7.48 -8.57 -13.42
N ASN A 36 6.82 -9.02 -14.48
CA ASN A 36 5.45 -8.59 -14.79
C ASN A 36 4.45 -8.98 -13.68
N LEU A 37 4.58 -10.19 -13.11
CA LEU A 37 3.72 -10.61 -12.00
C LEU A 37 3.91 -9.77 -10.75
N GLN A 38 5.11 -9.26 -10.50
CA GLN A 38 5.38 -8.37 -9.38
C GLN A 38 4.69 -7.01 -9.56
N GLU A 39 4.68 -6.46 -10.76
CA GLU A 39 3.96 -5.22 -11.07
C GLU A 39 2.46 -5.42 -10.93
N ASP A 40 1.90 -6.49 -11.50
CA ASP A 40 0.47 -6.84 -11.37
C ASP A 40 0.05 -7.03 -9.90
N ALA A 41 0.92 -7.62 -9.08
CA ALA A 41 0.67 -7.80 -7.65
C ALA A 41 0.65 -6.44 -6.91
N ARG A 42 1.59 -5.53 -7.22
CA ARG A 42 1.60 -4.17 -6.66
C ARG A 42 0.37 -3.38 -7.07
N ASP A 43 -0.02 -3.45 -8.33
CA ASP A 43 -1.23 -2.82 -8.84
C ASP A 43 -2.49 -3.30 -8.12
N SER A 44 -2.60 -4.62 -7.91
CA SER A 44 -3.71 -5.23 -7.19
C SER A 44 -3.73 -4.78 -5.72
N ALA A 45 -2.56 -4.68 -5.08
CA ALA A 45 -2.45 -4.21 -3.71
C ALA A 45 -2.82 -2.72 -3.58
N LEU A 46 -2.42 -1.86 -4.54
CA LEU A 46 -2.85 -0.46 -4.57
C LEU A 46 -4.36 -0.32 -4.78
N ALA A 47 -4.97 -1.18 -5.60
CA ALA A 47 -6.42 -1.21 -5.73
C ALA A 47 -7.12 -1.62 -4.42
N GLY A 48 -6.56 -2.60 -3.71
CA GLY A 48 -7.00 -2.98 -2.38
C GLY A 48 -6.88 -1.84 -1.37
N LEU A 49 -5.75 -1.13 -1.37
CA LEU A 49 -5.53 0.04 -0.52
C LEU A 49 -6.56 1.15 -0.81
N ALA A 50 -6.81 1.46 -2.06
CA ALA A 50 -7.82 2.45 -2.43
C ALA A 50 -9.21 2.08 -1.89
N GLY A 51 -9.60 0.82 -2.04
CA GLY A 51 -10.87 0.32 -1.48
C GLY A 51 -10.93 0.37 0.04
N SER A 52 -9.81 0.09 0.74
CA SER A 52 -9.74 0.18 2.20
C SER A 52 -9.84 1.63 2.69
N ILE A 53 -9.22 2.57 1.99
CA ILE A 53 -9.32 4.01 2.29
C ILE A 53 -10.77 4.48 2.15
N ASP A 54 -11.44 4.15 1.04
CA ASP A 54 -12.84 4.53 0.81
C ASP A 54 -13.77 3.94 1.87
N GLY A 55 -13.57 2.66 2.21
CA GLY A 55 -14.34 1.99 3.25
C GLY A 55 -14.16 2.63 4.62
N ALA A 56 -12.90 2.88 5.02
CA ALA A 56 -12.56 3.52 6.28
C ALA A 56 -13.10 4.96 6.35
N ALA A 57 -12.96 5.73 5.27
CA ALA A 57 -13.48 7.09 5.18
C ALA A 57 -15.00 7.14 5.37
N GLY A 58 -15.73 6.18 4.77
CA GLY A 58 -17.17 6.04 4.95
C GLY A 58 -17.58 5.69 6.39
N ILE A 59 -16.82 4.81 7.06
CA ILE A 59 -17.07 4.45 8.47
C ILE A 59 -16.83 5.65 9.39
N VAL A 60 -15.74 6.40 9.17
CA VAL A 60 -15.42 7.60 9.95
C VAL A 60 -16.49 8.67 9.76
N TYR A 61 -16.96 8.88 8.51
CA TYR A 61 -18.07 9.79 8.23
C TYR A 61 -19.34 9.39 8.98
N GLY A 62 -19.69 8.10 8.96
CA GLY A 62 -20.84 7.58 9.71
C GLY A 62 -20.71 7.86 11.22
N LYS A 63 -19.52 7.68 11.79
CA LYS A 63 -19.26 8.01 13.21
C LYS A 63 -19.34 9.51 13.47
N ALA A 64 -18.78 10.34 12.60
CA ALA A 64 -18.89 11.80 12.68
C ALA A 64 -20.37 12.26 12.65
N ALA A 65 -21.20 11.64 11.79
CA ALA A 65 -22.62 11.92 11.72
C ALA A 65 -23.37 11.54 13.01
N ILE A 66 -23.03 10.41 13.63
CA ILE A 66 -23.60 10.02 14.93
C ILE A 66 -23.23 11.03 16.02
N GLU A 67 -22.01 11.59 15.97
CA GLU A 67 -21.52 12.62 16.90
C GLU A 67 -21.95 14.06 16.53
N GLY A 68 -22.65 14.26 15.40
CA GLY A 68 -23.10 15.57 14.91
C GLY A 68 -21.94 16.48 14.44
N LYS A 69 -20.84 15.86 13.97
CA LYS A 69 -19.61 16.57 13.55
C LYS A 69 -19.37 16.52 12.04
N GLU A 70 -20.27 15.93 11.26
CA GLU A 70 -20.11 15.65 9.82
C GLU A 70 -20.11 16.89 8.92
N SER A 71 -20.70 17.99 9.38
CA SER A 71 -20.84 19.21 8.58
C SER A 71 -19.97 20.39 9.05
N LEU A 72 -19.10 20.14 10.04
CA LEU A 72 -18.28 21.21 10.61
C LEU A 72 -17.08 21.51 9.71
N ASP A 73 -16.85 22.79 9.46
CA ASP A 73 -15.78 23.32 8.61
C ASP A 73 -14.43 23.51 9.33
N ALA A 74 -14.38 23.14 10.59
CA ALA A 74 -13.15 23.11 11.39
C ALA A 74 -12.75 21.65 11.68
N GLU A 75 -11.46 21.43 11.91
CA GLU A 75 -10.95 20.15 12.36
C GLU A 75 -11.72 19.66 13.59
N GLN A 76 -12.26 18.48 13.52
CA GLN A 76 -12.98 17.81 14.60
C GLN A 76 -12.24 16.53 14.99
N THR A 77 -12.46 16.08 16.23
CA THR A 77 -11.99 14.77 16.66
C THR A 77 -13.19 13.88 16.92
N VAL A 78 -13.21 12.69 16.31
CA VAL A 78 -14.27 11.68 16.48
C VAL A 78 -13.67 10.40 17.07
N SER A 79 -14.52 9.54 17.63
CA SER A 79 -14.11 8.24 18.20
C SER A 79 -13.06 8.34 19.32
N GLU A 80 -13.04 9.39 20.11
CA GLU A 80 -12.10 9.55 21.23
C GLU A 80 -12.24 8.45 22.29
N ASP A 81 -13.41 7.86 22.40
CA ASP A 81 -13.75 6.78 23.31
C ASP A 81 -13.19 5.41 22.87
N THR A 82 -12.93 5.22 21.59
CA THR A 82 -12.53 3.93 20.99
C THR A 82 -11.13 3.96 20.37
N VAL A 83 -10.67 5.11 19.93
CA VAL A 83 -9.35 5.28 19.30
C VAL A 83 -8.51 6.26 20.14
N PRO A 84 -7.36 5.86 20.66
CA PRO A 84 -6.51 6.74 21.47
C PRO A 84 -6.15 8.04 20.72
N GLY A 85 -6.55 9.18 21.30
CA GLY A 85 -6.39 10.51 20.68
C GLY A 85 -7.35 10.78 19.53
N GLY A 86 -8.38 9.94 19.35
CA GLY A 86 -9.41 10.11 18.34
C GLY A 86 -8.90 10.16 16.90
N ILE A 87 -9.80 10.30 15.96
CA ILE A 87 -9.53 10.49 14.54
C ILE A 87 -9.85 11.93 14.18
N LYS A 88 -8.90 12.64 13.61
CA LYS A 88 -9.13 14.01 13.16
C LYS A 88 -9.84 14.02 11.81
N THR A 89 -10.91 14.77 11.74
CA THR A 89 -11.79 14.85 10.57
C THR A 89 -12.01 16.28 10.12
N LEU A 90 -12.28 16.42 8.82
CA LEU A 90 -12.78 17.65 8.21
C LEU A 90 -14.01 17.30 7.40
N TYR A 91 -15.13 17.98 7.63
CA TYR A 91 -16.44 17.63 7.06
C TYR A 91 -16.81 16.16 7.25
N GLY A 92 -16.45 15.58 8.42
CA GLY A 92 -16.75 14.20 8.78
C GLY A 92 -15.81 13.14 8.21
N TYR A 93 -14.90 13.47 7.32
CA TYR A 93 -13.93 12.55 6.71
C TYR A 93 -12.53 12.67 7.33
N PRO A 94 -11.74 11.59 7.37
CA PRO A 94 -10.36 11.65 7.83
C PRO A 94 -9.56 12.70 7.07
N ARG A 95 -8.61 13.32 7.75
CA ARG A 95 -7.67 14.25 7.10
C ARG A 95 -6.67 13.50 6.24
N ALA A 96 -6.19 14.16 5.17
CA ALA A 96 -5.18 13.61 4.26
C ALA A 96 -3.76 13.69 4.85
N ILE A 97 -3.59 13.17 6.05
CA ILE A 97 -2.30 13.05 6.74
C ILE A 97 -2.09 11.61 7.22
N MET A 98 -0.84 11.16 7.17
CA MET A 98 -0.49 9.77 7.45
C MET A 98 -0.92 9.32 8.85
N GLU A 99 -0.76 10.19 9.86
CA GLU A 99 -1.09 9.91 11.25
C GLU A 99 -2.58 9.64 11.48
N ASP A 100 -3.47 10.29 10.75
CA ASP A 100 -4.92 10.07 10.87
C ASP A 100 -5.37 8.87 10.06
N LEU A 101 -4.78 8.65 8.86
CA LEU A 101 -5.08 7.49 8.04
C LEU A 101 -4.62 6.17 8.69
N LYS A 102 -3.46 6.15 9.35
CA LYS A 102 -2.97 4.99 10.11
C LYS A 102 -3.90 4.55 11.24
N LYS A 103 -4.72 5.44 11.77
CA LYS A 103 -5.70 5.11 12.82
C LYS A 103 -6.93 4.38 12.32
N VAL A 104 -7.19 4.43 11.02
CA VAL A 104 -8.41 3.91 10.42
C VAL A 104 -8.17 2.83 9.37
N ILE A 105 -6.93 2.66 8.94
CA ILE A 105 -6.53 1.70 7.91
C ILE A 105 -5.37 0.89 8.45
N ASP A 106 -5.59 -0.43 8.57
CA ASP A 106 -4.52 -1.37 8.86
C ASP A 106 -3.59 -1.49 7.64
N GLY A 107 -2.30 -1.69 7.87
CA GLY A 107 -1.32 -1.89 6.81
C GLY A 107 -0.70 -0.60 6.24
N LEU A 108 -0.86 0.54 6.90
CA LEU A 108 -0.15 1.78 6.57
C LEU A 108 1.10 2.03 7.45
N ASP A 109 1.52 1.06 8.24
CA ASP A 109 2.75 1.16 8.99
C ASP A 109 3.98 0.96 8.10
N GLU A 110 5.11 1.51 8.50
CA GLU A 110 6.35 1.47 7.70
C GLU A 110 6.82 0.05 7.37
N ASP A 111 6.41 -0.94 8.19
CA ASP A 111 6.73 -2.36 8.01
C ASP A 111 5.82 -3.05 6.96
N ASP A 112 4.67 -2.49 6.61
CA ASP A 112 3.67 -3.10 5.71
C ASP A 112 3.89 -2.76 4.23
N GLY A 113 4.91 -1.97 3.92
CA GLY A 113 5.37 -1.69 2.57
C GLY A 113 4.68 -0.53 1.86
N PHE A 114 3.59 0.04 2.41
CA PHE A 114 3.01 1.27 1.89
C PHE A 114 3.65 2.48 2.55
N ILE A 115 4.15 3.38 1.73
CA ILE A 115 4.79 4.62 2.18
C ILE A 115 4.04 5.85 1.68
N LYS A 116 4.21 6.95 2.39
CA LYS A 116 3.81 8.26 1.89
C LYS A 116 4.75 8.65 0.74
N LYS A 117 4.18 8.83 -0.45
CA LYS A 117 4.92 9.29 -1.63
C LYS A 117 5.02 10.80 -1.66
N ASP A 118 3.90 11.49 -1.43
CA ASP A 118 3.82 12.95 -1.52
C ASP A 118 2.61 13.44 -0.72
N ILE A 119 2.59 14.72 -0.37
CA ILE A 119 1.53 15.34 0.41
C ILE A 119 1.35 16.82 0.05
N GLY A 120 0.12 17.22 -0.20
CA GLY A 120 -0.26 18.60 -0.47
C GLY A 120 -0.97 19.23 0.72
N ILE A 121 -0.27 19.42 1.87
CA ILE A 121 -0.83 20.14 3.03
C ILE A 121 -0.93 21.63 2.68
N GLY A 122 -2.12 22.22 2.94
CA GLY A 122 -2.39 23.63 2.62
C GLY A 122 -2.82 23.85 1.17
N ALA A 123 -2.85 22.80 0.33
CA ALA A 123 -3.64 22.81 -0.89
C ALA A 123 -5.13 22.90 -0.52
N THR A 124 -5.97 23.30 -1.45
CA THR A 124 -7.43 23.35 -1.23
C THR A 124 -8.11 22.61 -2.36
N PRO A 125 -8.53 21.35 -2.14
CA PRO A 125 -8.38 20.52 -0.92
C PRO A 125 -6.96 19.96 -0.71
N SER A 126 -6.63 19.62 0.55
CA SER A 126 -5.39 18.89 0.87
C SER A 126 -5.48 17.45 0.36
N TRP A 127 -4.33 16.84 0.08
CA TRP A 127 -4.25 15.47 -0.44
C TRP A 127 -2.97 14.77 0.03
N ILE A 128 -2.99 13.45 0.00
CA ILE A 128 -1.84 12.58 0.26
C ILE A 128 -1.75 11.50 -0.80
N LYS A 129 -0.54 11.19 -1.26
CA LYS A 129 -0.24 10.05 -2.13
C LYS A 129 0.43 8.95 -1.35
N LEU A 130 -0.05 7.72 -1.53
CA LEU A 130 0.43 6.51 -0.88
C LEU A 130 0.83 5.49 -1.96
N GLY A 131 1.90 4.75 -1.72
CA GLY A 131 2.38 3.75 -2.68
C GLY A 131 3.52 2.93 -2.13
N PHE A 132 4.14 2.12 -2.98
CA PHE A 132 5.31 1.32 -2.63
C PHE A 132 6.60 2.10 -2.87
N ASP A 133 7.62 1.81 -2.05
CA ASP A 133 8.97 2.34 -2.29
C ASP A 133 9.54 1.80 -3.61
N GLY A 134 10.21 2.69 -4.36
CA GLY A 134 10.78 2.34 -5.67
C GLY A 134 9.76 1.92 -6.74
N TYR A 135 8.46 2.23 -6.56
CA TYR A 135 7.41 1.98 -7.55
C TYR A 135 6.65 3.28 -7.83
N ASP A 136 6.99 3.94 -8.95
CA ASP A 136 6.48 5.27 -9.32
C ASP A 136 5.45 5.24 -10.46
N HIS A 137 5.11 4.03 -10.96
CA HIS A 137 4.14 3.87 -12.04
C HIS A 137 2.70 4.09 -11.59
N LYS A 138 2.38 3.70 -10.34
CA LYS A 138 1.04 3.89 -9.77
C LYS A 138 1.12 4.21 -8.28
N CYS A 139 0.14 4.98 -7.83
CA CYS A 139 -0.07 5.30 -6.41
C CYS A 139 -1.55 5.60 -6.14
N VAL A 140 -1.93 5.58 -4.90
CA VAL A 140 -3.25 5.97 -4.44
C VAL A 140 -3.18 7.39 -3.93
N MET A 141 -4.05 8.27 -4.44
CA MET A 141 -4.23 9.61 -3.95
C MET A 141 -5.55 9.71 -3.19
N TYR A 142 -5.48 10.09 -1.94
CA TYR A 142 -6.61 10.47 -1.11
C TYR A 142 -6.68 11.99 -1.00
N THR A 143 -7.85 12.55 -1.29
CA THR A 143 -8.11 13.99 -1.25
C THR A 143 -9.16 14.27 -0.19
N GLU A 144 -8.91 15.22 0.69
CA GLU A 144 -9.82 15.64 1.76
C GLU A 144 -11.17 16.12 1.23
N ALA A 145 -12.19 15.96 2.06
CA ALA A 145 -13.49 16.56 1.82
C ALA A 145 -13.41 18.09 1.85
N THR A 146 -14.34 18.71 1.14
CA THR A 146 -14.56 20.16 1.16
C THR A 146 -16.01 20.43 1.61
N LYS A 147 -16.35 21.68 1.74
CA LYS A 147 -17.74 22.08 2.05
C LYS A 147 -18.76 21.55 1.04
N THR A 148 -18.34 21.31 -0.20
CA THR A 148 -19.24 20.95 -1.33
C THR A 148 -18.96 19.57 -1.91
N SER A 149 -17.93 18.87 -1.46
CA SER A 149 -17.56 17.54 -1.95
C SER A 149 -17.10 16.62 -0.83
N ALA A 150 -17.49 15.36 -0.91
CA ALA A 150 -16.94 14.29 -0.07
C ALA A 150 -15.44 14.11 -0.33
N ALA A 151 -14.75 13.46 0.59
CA ALA A 151 -13.40 12.96 0.33
C ALA A 151 -13.41 11.97 -0.83
N THR A 152 -12.33 11.91 -1.58
CA THR A 152 -12.20 11.04 -2.75
C THR A 152 -10.88 10.30 -2.76
N THR A 153 -10.93 9.06 -3.23
CA THR A 153 -9.74 8.23 -3.46
C THR A 153 -9.63 7.95 -4.94
N SER A 154 -8.41 8.03 -5.48
CA SER A 154 -8.14 7.73 -6.89
C SER A 154 -6.80 7.04 -7.06
N ILE A 155 -6.71 6.15 -8.05
CA ILE A 155 -5.43 5.55 -8.44
C ILE A 155 -4.85 6.40 -9.56
N LEU A 156 -3.65 6.92 -9.33
CA LEU A 156 -2.88 7.66 -10.33
C LEU A 156 -1.95 6.70 -11.05
N THR A 157 -1.80 6.90 -12.37
CA THR A 157 -0.88 6.13 -13.22
C THR A 157 0.40 6.89 -13.55
N ASP A 158 0.50 8.14 -13.12
CA ASP A 158 1.67 9.02 -13.30
C ASP A 158 1.80 9.97 -12.12
N ASN A 159 2.95 10.66 -12.00
CA ASN A 159 3.23 11.61 -10.92
C ASN A 159 3.19 11.00 -9.50
N CYS A 160 3.68 9.78 -9.36
CA CYS A 160 3.78 9.06 -8.10
C CYS A 160 5.18 9.12 -7.45
N SER A 161 6.10 9.88 -8.03
CA SER A 161 7.40 10.21 -7.43
C SER A 161 7.28 11.30 -6.37
N TYR A 162 8.27 11.34 -5.47
CA TYR A 162 8.41 12.36 -4.42
C TYR A 162 8.51 13.76 -5.00
#